data_11f4125392afe0a21c881470b7354b9a
#
_entry.id   11f4125392afe0a21c881470b7354b9a
#
_cell.length_a   1.000
_cell.length_b   1.000
_cell.length_c   1.000
_cell.angle_alpha   90.00
_cell.angle_beta   90.00
_cell.angle_gamma   90.00
#
_symmetry.space_group_name_H-M   'P 1'
#
loop_
_entity.id
_entity.type
_entity.pdbx_description
1 polymer ?
#
loop_
_entity_poly.entity_id
_entity_poly.type
_entity_poly.pdbx_seq_one_letter_code
_entity_poly.pdbx_strand_id
1 'polypeptide(L)'
;MNRATPPPDLPMRPSQLPLPDAHTLPNGVRVLTLPDRRAPVVEFRLVLPFAGRAYDDPDWVGLASATARLMSAGTPTRTSFEIADEADRYGGSIGVSANTETATLTARCLSAYLEPMTRLIADVLLHPTFPPDEVAIDRANTLQRLRLQRSQPGFLAEERFRVALFGAHPYARLAPDENALQRWGADELQAFHAARYRPAEATLLAAGDFDPDALLPLLGDALAEWQGAAVAEPVPAPPMQTAETGWQLVPRPNSVQSHLMLGALCPPRNAPDSLALQLAVSLLGSGASSRLFLTVREQYGYAYSVGAHLDYYLRVGAFVAEAQTATENTHDAVRQIRAEVERLINEPIPTDELQATQNYMIGRHMLGRITLGGVADLYKQAVIYGLPLDYWQRYPDMLASLTAQQAQAAAAQHLQPDRFAVVVVGEPSLGEASV
;
A
#
# COMPACT_ATOMS: atom_id res chain seq x y z
N MET A 1 -8.36 -2.23 40.89
CA MET A 1 -7.42 -2.85 39.93
C MET A 1 -6.01 -2.38 40.28
N ASN A 2 -5.10 -3.32 40.50
CA ASN A 2 -3.68 -2.99 40.71
C ASN A 2 -3.09 -2.61 39.32
N ARG A 3 -2.74 -1.33 39.16
CA ARG A 3 -2.16 -0.82 37.90
C ARG A 3 -0.65 -1.13 37.75
N ALA A 4 -0.04 -1.74 38.76
CA ALA A 4 1.39 -2.10 38.75
C ALA A 4 1.68 -3.42 38.03
N THR A 5 0.68 -4.23 37.75
CA THR A 5 0.80 -5.49 36.99
C THR A 5 -0.06 -5.40 35.73
N PRO A 6 0.50 -5.70 34.53
CA PRO A 6 -0.30 -5.80 33.33
C PRO A 6 -1.34 -6.92 33.49
N PRO A 7 -2.50 -6.81 32.83
CA PRO A 7 -3.45 -7.91 32.80
C PRO A 7 -2.79 -9.16 32.19
N PRO A 8 -3.18 -10.37 32.66
CA PRO A 8 -2.62 -11.59 32.07
C PRO A 8 -3.00 -11.70 30.59
N ASP A 9 -2.10 -12.24 29.80
CA ASP A 9 -2.37 -12.58 28.41
C ASP A 9 -3.52 -13.59 28.35
N LEU A 10 -4.59 -13.21 27.65
CA LEU A 10 -5.71 -14.11 27.42
C LEU A 10 -5.49 -14.83 26.10
N PRO A 11 -5.84 -16.15 26.03
CA PRO A 11 -5.77 -16.88 24.78
C PRO A 11 -6.69 -16.22 23.75
N MET A 12 -6.16 -15.98 22.55
CA MET A 12 -6.95 -15.42 21.45
C MET A 12 -8.06 -16.42 21.07
N ARG A 13 -9.29 -15.91 20.98
CA ARG A 13 -10.40 -16.72 20.52
C ARG A 13 -10.25 -17.02 19.04
N PRO A 14 -10.37 -18.29 18.61
CA PRO A 14 -10.41 -18.62 17.20
C PRO A 14 -11.53 -17.83 16.51
N SER A 15 -11.20 -17.10 15.47
CA SER A 15 -12.17 -16.42 14.62
C SER A 15 -11.94 -16.91 13.20
N GLN A 16 -12.92 -17.58 12.61
CA GLN A 16 -12.83 -18.02 11.23
C GLN A 16 -13.08 -16.83 10.31
N LEU A 17 -12.19 -16.62 9.36
CA LEU A 17 -12.39 -15.72 8.23
C LEU A 17 -13.08 -16.53 7.13
N PRO A 18 -14.31 -16.18 6.70
CA PRO A 18 -14.98 -16.90 5.62
C PRO A 18 -14.18 -16.76 4.32
N LEU A 19 -14.10 -17.84 3.53
CA LEU A 19 -13.48 -17.82 2.21
C LEU A 19 -14.47 -17.28 1.18
N PRO A 20 -14.02 -16.45 0.22
CA PRO A 20 -14.86 -16.03 -0.88
C PRO A 20 -15.04 -17.12 -1.91
N ASP A 21 -16.24 -17.21 -2.49
CA ASP A 21 -16.48 -18.02 -3.67
C ASP A 21 -15.99 -17.27 -4.92
N ALA A 22 -15.36 -18.00 -5.84
CA ALA A 22 -14.78 -17.42 -7.05
C ALA A 22 -15.63 -17.76 -8.29
N HIS A 23 -15.99 -16.74 -9.04
CA HIS A 23 -16.77 -16.82 -10.27
C HIS A 23 -16.04 -16.07 -11.39
N THR A 24 -16.47 -16.28 -12.63
CA THR A 24 -15.97 -15.52 -13.79
C THR A 24 -17.16 -15.06 -14.63
N LEU A 25 -17.25 -13.77 -14.90
CA LEU A 25 -18.26 -13.20 -15.79
C LEU A 25 -17.94 -13.53 -17.27
N PRO A 26 -18.94 -13.46 -18.17
CA PRO A 26 -18.72 -13.74 -19.60
C PRO A 26 -17.65 -12.88 -20.27
N ASN A 27 -17.39 -11.67 -19.76
CA ASN A 27 -16.36 -10.76 -20.26
C ASN A 27 -14.96 -11.01 -19.65
N GLY A 28 -14.80 -12.05 -18.83
CA GLY A 28 -13.54 -12.45 -18.22
C GLY A 28 -13.23 -11.86 -16.85
N VAL A 29 -14.06 -10.94 -16.33
CA VAL A 29 -13.89 -10.41 -14.96
C VAL A 29 -14.02 -11.53 -13.93
N ARG A 30 -13.01 -11.69 -13.08
CA ARG A 30 -13.10 -12.57 -11.92
C ARG A 30 -13.91 -11.88 -10.82
N VAL A 31 -14.91 -12.58 -10.28
CA VAL A 31 -15.72 -12.08 -9.15
C VAL A 31 -15.49 -12.96 -7.94
N LEU A 32 -15.14 -12.34 -6.83
CA LEU A 32 -15.04 -12.96 -5.52
C LEU A 32 -16.25 -12.53 -4.68
N THR A 33 -17.11 -13.45 -4.27
CA THR A 33 -18.30 -13.17 -3.46
C THR A 33 -18.09 -13.62 -2.02
N LEU A 34 -18.41 -12.72 -1.08
CA LEU A 34 -18.32 -12.98 0.36
C LEU A 34 -19.62 -12.52 1.05
N PRO A 35 -20.69 -13.34 0.99
CA PRO A 35 -21.96 -13.00 1.63
C PRO A 35 -21.83 -12.88 3.15
N ASP A 36 -22.28 -11.74 3.71
CA ASP A 36 -22.29 -11.48 5.14
C ASP A 36 -23.50 -10.62 5.52
N ARG A 37 -24.51 -11.23 6.12
CA ARG A 37 -25.79 -10.62 6.48
C ARG A 37 -25.81 -9.98 7.87
N ARG A 38 -24.67 -9.78 8.51
CA ARG A 38 -24.60 -9.17 9.85
C ARG A 38 -24.98 -7.69 9.86
N ALA A 39 -24.82 -7.01 8.75
CA ALA A 39 -25.22 -5.62 8.54
C ALA A 39 -25.77 -5.44 7.12
N PRO A 40 -26.77 -4.55 6.89
CA PRO A 40 -27.39 -4.34 5.59
C PRO A 40 -26.51 -3.44 4.69
N VAL A 41 -25.27 -3.83 4.46
CA VAL A 41 -24.27 -3.09 3.67
C VAL A 41 -23.57 -4.01 2.69
N VAL A 42 -23.14 -3.45 1.56
CA VAL A 42 -22.31 -4.15 0.57
C VAL A 42 -21.08 -3.30 0.28
N GLU A 43 -19.92 -3.93 0.28
CA GLU A 43 -18.62 -3.36 -0.07
C GLU A 43 -18.12 -3.96 -1.39
N PHE A 44 -17.63 -3.11 -2.28
CA PHE A 44 -17.01 -3.50 -3.54
C PHE A 44 -15.56 -3.05 -3.59
N ARG A 45 -14.69 -3.92 -4.11
CA ARG A 45 -13.29 -3.63 -4.46
C ARG A 45 -13.02 -4.19 -5.84
N LEU A 46 -12.93 -3.34 -6.84
CA LEU A 46 -12.48 -3.74 -8.17
C LEU A 46 -10.99 -3.43 -8.30
N VAL A 47 -10.17 -4.47 -8.41
CA VAL A 47 -8.72 -4.36 -8.62
C VAL A 47 -8.43 -4.45 -10.10
N LEU A 48 -7.71 -3.46 -10.60
CA LEU A 48 -7.25 -3.32 -11.97
C LEU A 48 -5.72 -3.37 -11.96
N PRO A 49 -5.11 -4.51 -12.25
CA PRO A 49 -3.66 -4.61 -12.36
C PRO A 49 -3.16 -3.80 -13.55
N PHE A 50 -1.90 -3.38 -13.50
CA PHE A 50 -1.24 -2.63 -14.58
C PHE A 50 -1.86 -1.26 -14.91
N ALA A 51 -2.65 -0.70 -13.99
CA ALA A 51 -3.28 0.62 -14.12
C ALA A 51 -2.72 1.65 -13.09
N GLY A 52 -1.58 1.35 -12.46
CA GLY A 52 -0.91 2.23 -11.51
C GLY A 52 0.16 3.13 -12.13
N ARG A 53 0.81 3.94 -11.27
CA ARG A 53 1.81 4.95 -11.69
C ARG A 53 3.05 4.37 -12.39
N ALA A 54 3.41 3.12 -12.14
CA ALA A 54 4.52 2.47 -12.82
C ALA A 54 4.28 2.29 -14.33
N TYR A 55 3.02 2.36 -14.74
CA TYR A 55 2.59 2.18 -16.12
C TYR A 55 2.33 3.50 -16.86
N ASP A 56 2.63 4.64 -16.22
CA ASP A 56 2.70 5.92 -16.90
C ASP A 56 3.81 5.89 -17.94
N ASP A 57 3.53 6.41 -19.13
CA ASP A 57 4.58 6.75 -20.07
C ASP A 57 5.57 7.73 -19.41
N PRO A 58 6.88 7.62 -19.67
CA PRO A 58 7.87 8.55 -19.12
C PRO A 58 7.55 10.04 -19.35
N ASP A 59 6.88 10.37 -20.46
CA ASP A 59 6.48 11.73 -20.80
C ASP A 59 5.19 12.19 -20.07
N TRP A 60 4.47 11.26 -19.42
CA TRP A 60 3.15 11.49 -18.81
C TRP A 60 3.07 11.07 -17.34
N VAL A 61 4.15 11.20 -16.58
CA VAL A 61 4.21 10.79 -15.17
C VAL A 61 3.15 11.52 -14.33
N GLY A 62 2.26 10.74 -13.71
CA GLY A 62 1.12 11.21 -12.93
C GLY A 62 -0.24 10.95 -13.58
N LEU A 63 -0.25 10.50 -14.84
CA LEU A 63 -1.48 10.28 -15.61
C LEU A 63 -2.37 9.19 -14.99
N ALA A 64 -1.80 8.05 -14.57
CA ALA A 64 -2.54 6.97 -13.90
C ALA A 64 -3.30 7.46 -12.66
N SER A 65 -2.65 8.26 -11.84
CA SER A 65 -3.26 8.80 -10.63
C SER A 65 -4.35 9.83 -10.93
N ALA A 66 -4.16 10.64 -11.97
CA ALA A 66 -5.16 11.61 -12.41
C ALA A 66 -6.38 10.90 -13.04
N THR A 67 -6.14 9.92 -13.93
CA THR A 67 -7.20 9.09 -14.51
C THR A 67 -8.06 8.48 -13.42
N ALA A 68 -7.46 7.81 -12.43
CA ALA A 68 -8.19 7.20 -11.34
C ALA A 68 -9.06 8.23 -10.58
N ARG A 69 -8.49 9.38 -10.18
CA ARG A 69 -9.25 10.40 -9.44
C ARG A 69 -10.38 11.01 -10.23
N LEU A 70 -10.20 11.20 -11.55
CA LEU A 70 -11.14 11.89 -12.41
C LEU A 70 -12.19 10.97 -13.04
N MET A 71 -12.14 9.65 -12.81
CA MET A 71 -13.19 8.75 -13.32
C MET A 71 -14.59 9.12 -12.80
N SER A 72 -14.69 9.60 -11.57
CA SER A 72 -15.95 10.08 -10.99
C SER A 72 -16.23 11.57 -11.22
N ALA A 73 -15.43 12.23 -12.05
CA ALA A 73 -15.63 13.65 -12.37
C ALA A 73 -16.78 13.90 -13.38
N GLY A 74 -17.21 12.86 -14.09
CA GLY A 74 -18.38 12.90 -14.98
C GLY A 74 -18.48 11.70 -15.89
N THR A 75 -19.74 11.41 -16.29
CA THR A 75 -20.10 10.45 -17.33
C THR A 75 -20.97 11.15 -18.38
N PRO A 76 -21.34 10.51 -19.49
CA PRO A 76 -22.25 11.14 -20.48
C PRO A 76 -23.61 11.53 -19.90
N THR A 77 -24.03 10.92 -18.79
CA THR A 77 -25.37 11.10 -18.19
C THR A 77 -25.32 11.74 -16.81
N ARG A 78 -24.13 11.96 -16.21
CA ARG A 78 -23.96 12.45 -14.84
C ARG A 78 -22.78 13.40 -14.72
N THR A 79 -22.95 14.47 -13.99
CA THR A 79 -21.88 15.35 -13.49
C THR A 79 -21.21 14.72 -12.25
N SER A 80 -20.06 15.26 -11.83
CA SER A 80 -19.39 14.89 -10.58
C SER A 80 -20.30 15.00 -9.35
N PHE A 81 -21.11 16.07 -9.31
CA PHE A 81 -22.08 16.29 -8.24
C PHE A 81 -23.18 15.23 -8.22
N GLU A 82 -23.75 14.88 -9.38
CA GLU A 82 -24.81 13.86 -9.48
C GLU A 82 -24.30 12.47 -9.11
N ILE A 83 -23.06 12.11 -9.47
CA ILE A 83 -22.42 10.86 -9.06
C ILE A 83 -22.29 10.80 -7.53
N ALA A 84 -21.83 11.89 -6.91
CA ALA A 84 -21.68 11.98 -5.46
C ALA A 84 -23.04 11.93 -4.74
N ASP A 85 -24.03 12.70 -5.23
CA ASP A 85 -25.37 12.77 -4.66
C ASP A 85 -26.12 11.42 -4.76
N GLU A 86 -25.97 10.69 -5.87
CA GLU A 86 -26.53 9.35 -6.01
C GLU A 86 -25.88 8.37 -5.02
N ALA A 87 -24.54 8.38 -4.90
CA ALA A 87 -23.84 7.52 -3.95
C ALA A 87 -24.27 7.83 -2.49
N ASP A 88 -24.40 9.10 -2.14
CA ASP A 88 -24.87 9.53 -0.81
C ASP A 88 -26.33 9.08 -0.55
N ARG A 89 -27.22 9.18 -1.55
CA ARG A 89 -28.60 8.67 -1.46
C ARG A 89 -28.65 7.15 -1.24
N TYR A 90 -27.66 6.40 -1.74
CA TYR A 90 -27.54 4.96 -1.50
C TYR A 90 -26.89 4.63 -0.15
N GLY A 91 -26.65 5.65 0.69
CA GLY A 91 -26.01 5.50 2.00
C GLY A 91 -24.54 5.08 1.88
N GLY A 92 -23.87 5.45 0.80
CA GLY A 92 -22.59 4.91 0.45
C GLY A 92 -21.58 5.90 -0.10
N SER A 93 -20.67 5.38 -0.89
CA SER A 93 -19.63 6.16 -1.58
C SER A 93 -19.07 5.35 -2.75
N ILE A 94 -18.50 6.06 -3.72
CA ILE A 94 -17.74 5.49 -4.83
C ILE A 94 -16.47 6.32 -5.03
N GLY A 95 -15.36 5.69 -5.34
CA GLY A 95 -14.10 6.36 -5.65
C GLY A 95 -13.10 5.43 -6.30
N VAL A 96 -12.18 6.00 -7.07
CA VAL A 96 -11.10 5.27 -7.71
C VAL A 96 -9.76 5.86 -7.30
N SER A 97 -8.80 5.01 -7.00
CA SER A 97 -7.44 5.42 -6.66
C SER A 97 -6.42 4.54 -7.37
N ALA A 98 -5.25 5.10 -7.66
CA ALA A 98 -4.13 4.34 -8.21
C ALA A 98 -2.93 4.39 -7.25
N ASN A 99 -2.33 3.23 -7.02
CA ASN A 99 -1.05 3.10 -6.33
C ASN A 99 0.10 2.98 -7.36
N THR A 100 1.21 2.38 -6.97
CA THR A 100 2.34 2.18 -7.88
C THR A 100 1.97 1.25 -9.05
N GLU A 101 1.18 0.19 -8.83
CA GLU A 101 0.99 -0.87 -9.82
C GLU A 101 -0.46 -1.11 -10.21
N THR A 102 -1.41 -0.80 -9.33
CA THR A 102 -2.83 -1.09 -9.55
C THR A 102 -3.69 0.16 -9.43
N ALA A 103 -4.81 0.19 -10.14
CA ALA A 103 -5.93 1.04 -9.77
C ALA A 103 -6.96 0.19 -9.01
N THR A 104 -7.66 0.83 -8.09
CA THR A 104 -8.72 0.19 -7.31
C THR A 104 -9.94 1.09 -7.29
N LEU A 105 -11.08 0.58 -7.81
CA LEU A 105 -12.37 1.19 -7.55
C LEU A 105 -12.91 0.61 -6.23
N THR A 106 -13.30 1.48 -5.33
CA THR A 106 -13.92 1.16 -4.05
C THR A 106 -15.31 1.75 -4.04
N ALA A 107 -16.32 0.92 -3.73
CA ALA A 107 -17.67 1.43 -3.53
C ALA A 107 -18.34 0.69 -2.37
N ARG A 108 -19.30 1.34 -1.75
CA ARG A 108 -20.17 0.75 -0.73
C ARG A 108 -21.58 1.33 -0.83
N CYS A 109 -22.55 0.56 -0.38
CA CYS A 109 -23.93 1.03 -0.26
C CYS A 109 -24.70 0.21 0.78
N LEU A 110 -25.90 0.66 1.11
CA LEU A 110 -26.87 -0.21 1.78
C LEU A 110 -27.35 -1.30 0.81
N SER A 111 -27.62 -2.50 1.30
CA SER A 111 -28.02 -3.65 0.49
C SER A 111 -29.31 -3.39 -0.32
N ALA A 112 -30.22 -2.55 0.19
CA ALA A 112 -31.42 -2.13 -0.53
C ALA A 112 -31.13 -1.37 -1.84
N TYR A 113 -29.92 -0.81 -1.99
CA TYR A 113 -29.48 -0.06 -3.17
C TYR A 113 -28.41 -0.77 -3.98
N LEU A 114 -28.32 -2.10 -3.84
CA LEU A 114 -27.31 -2.92 -4.53
C LEU A 114 -27.36 -2.74 -6.05
N GLU A 115 -28.56 -2.82 -6.66
CA GLU A 115 -28.73 -2.68 -8.10
C GLU A 115 -28.34 -1.28 -8.60
N PRO A 116 -28.91 -0.17 -8.09
CA PRO A 116 -28.54 1.15 -8.58
C PRO A 116 -27.07 1.49 -8.33
N MET A 117 -26.47 1.06 -7.23
CA MET A 117 -25.02 1.23 -6.99
C MET A 117 -24.18 0.43 -8.00
N THR A 118 -24.58 -0.80 -8.33
CA THR A 118 -23.88 -1.61 -9.35
C THR A 118 -23.90 -0.91 -10.72
N ARG A 119 -25.04 -0.32 -11.11
CA ARG A 119 -25.15 0.48 -12.34
C ARG A 119 -24.30 1.76 -12.29
N LEU A 120 -24.24 2.44 -11.15
CA LEU A 120 -23.38 3.61 -10.96
C LEU A 120 -21.89 3.23 -11.05
N ILE A 121 -21.49 2.10 -10.47
CA ILE A 121 -20.13 1.56 -10.59
C ILE A 121 -19.80 1.31 -12.08
N ALA A 122 -20.71 0.67 -12.81
CA ALA A 122 -20.49 0.39 -14.24
C ALA A 122 -20.37 1.69 -15.04
N ASP A 123 -21.24 2.68 -14.82
CA ASP A 123 -21.19 3.96 -15.53
C ASP A 123 -19.87 4.70 -15.30
N VAL A 124 -19.44 4.84 -14.04
CA VAL A 124 -18.16 5.48 -13.67
C VAL A 124 -16.97 4.71 -14.23
N LEU A 125 -17.04 3.38 -14.23
CA LEU A 125 -15.94 2.52 -14.72
C LEU A 125 -15.82 2.59 -16.25
N LEU A 126 -16.93 2.57 -16.97
CA LEU A 126 -16.94 2.35 -18.41
C LEU A 126 -16.97 3.65 -19.22
N HIS A 127 -17.59 4.69 -18.68
CA HIS A 127 -17.90 5.92 -19.41
C HIS A 127 -17.36 7.21 -18.77
N PRO A 128 -16.15 7.24 -18.19
CA PRO A 128 -15.62 8.50 -17.67
C PRO A 128 -15.37 9.47 -18.82
N THR A 129 -15.85 10.73 -18.68
CA THR A 129 -15.73 11.75 -19.73
C THR A 129 -14.57 12.72 -19.52
N PHE A 130 -13.99 12.76 -18.33
CA PHE A 130 -12.90 13.67 -17.97
C PHE A 130 -13.18 15.13 -18.36
N PRO A 131 -14.20 15.78 -17.80
CA PRO A 131 -14.59 17.14 -18.20
C PRO A 131 -13.41 18.11 -18.09
N PRO A 132 -13.15 18.97 -19.09
CA PRO A 132 -11.98 19.86 -19.12
C PRO A 132 -11.84 20.76 -17.89
N ASP A 133 -12.96 21.25 -17.35
CA ASP A 133 -12.96 22.09 -16.15
C ASP A 133 -12.52 21.30 -14.91
N GLU A 134 -13.01 20.08 -14.76
CA GLU A 134 -12.60 19.17 -13.66
C GLU A 134 -11.12 18.76 -13.79
N VAL A 135 -10.64 18.53 -15.01
CA VAL A 135 -9.21 18.29 -15.30
C VAL A 135 -8.37 19.49 -14.89
N ALA A 136 -8.81 20.71 -15.20
CA ALA A 136 -8.12 21.93 -14.84
C ALA A 136 -8.05 22.13 -13.32
N ILE A 137 -9.16 21.85 -12.61
CA ILE A 137 -9.24 21.91 -11.14
C ILE A 137 -8.33 20.86 -10.51
N ASP A 138 -8.36 19.59 -10.96
CA ASP A 138 -7.48 18.53 -10.44
C ASP A 138 -6.01 18.86 -10.65
N ARG A 139 -5.64 19.40 -11.80
CA ARG A 139 -4.27 19.84 -12.11
C ARG A 139 -3.81 20.91 -11.13
N ALA A 140 -4.59 21.97 -10.93
CA ALA A 140 -4.28 23.05 -10.00
C ALA A 140 -4.10 22.54 -8.57
N ASN A 141 -5.02 21.72 -8.11
CA ASN A 141 -4.99 21.10 -6.79
C ASN A 141 -3.78 20.15 -6.62
N THR A 142 -3.44 19.39 -7.66
CA THR A 142 -2.28 18.48 -7.64
C THR A 142 -0.97 19.24 -7.58
N LEU A 143 -0.81 20.32 -8.35
CA LEU A 143 0.37 21.20 -8.28
C LEU A 143 0.52 21.83 -6.90
N GLN A 144 -0.56 22.36 -6.33
CA GLN A 144 -0.53 22.94 -4.99
C GLN A 144 -0.15 21.89 -3.92
N ARG A 145 -0.74 20.69 -3.99
CA ARG A 145 -0.44 19.56 -3.10
C ARG A 145 1.01 19.13 -3.21
N LEU A 146 1.54 19.02 -4.43
CA LEU A 146 2.93 18.63 -4.67
C LEU A 146 3.91 19.64 -4.05
N ARG A 147 3.66 20.94 -4.21
CA ARG A 147 4.47 22.00 -3.56
C ARG A 147 4.45 21.89 -2.04
N LEU A 148 3.26 21.65 -1.46
CA LEU A 148 3.12 21.42 -0.03
C LEU A 148 3.86 20.15 0.42
N GLN A 149 3.72 19.03 -0.30
CA GLN A 149 4.42 17.79 0.01
C GLN A 149 5.94 17.95 -0.06
N ARG A 150 6.47 18.63 -1.08
CA ARG A 150 7.92 18.92 -1.22
C ARG A 150 8.45 19.90 -0.17
N SER A 151 7.60 20.60 0.57
CA SER A 151 8.02 21.35 1.74
C SER A 151 8.26 20.47 2.97
N GLN A 152 7.80 19.23 2.98
CA GLN A 152 7.92 18.28 4.09
C GLN A 152 9.20 17.45 3.95
N PRO A 153 10.07 17.38 4.98
CA PRO A 153 11.31 16.60 4.91
C PRO A 153 11.09 15.12 4.62
N GLY A 154 10.04 14.53 5.22
CA GLY A 154 9.70 13.11 5.00
C GLY A 154 9.39 12.79 3.55
N PHE A 155 8.65 13.66 2.87
CA PHE A 155 8.35 13.46 1.45
C PHE A 155 9.60 13.55 0.56
N LEU A 156 10.50 14.49 0.84
CA LEU A 156 11.78 14.60 0.14
C LEU A 156 12.66 13.38 0.38
N ALA A 157 12.66 12.86 1.60
CA ALA A 157 13.37 11.64 1.94
C ALA A 157 12.81 10.44 1.18
N GLU A 158 11.50 10.26 1.14
CA GLU A 158 10.85 9.17 0.40
C GLU A 158 11.10 9.29 -1.11
N GLU A 159 10.99 10.50 -1.69
CA GLU A 159 11.24 10.74 -3.11
C GLU A 159 12.68 10.35 -3.49
N ARG A 160 13.68 10.76 -2.70
CA ARG A 160 15.09 10.41 -2.92
C ARG A 160 15.39 8.93 -2.62
N PHE A 161 14.78 8.40 -1.57
CA PHE A 161 14.97 7.00 -1.17
C PHE A 161 14.46 6.02 -2.25
N ARG A 162 13.30 6.30 -2.86
CA ARG A 162 12.81 5.50 -3.99
C ARG A 162 13.76 5.52 -5.18
N VAL A 163 14.37 6.67 -5.49
CA VAL A 163 15.41 6.75 -6.52
C VAL A 163 16.62 5.91 -6.13
N ALA A 164 17.05 5.96 -4.88
CA ALA A 164 18.16 5.16 -4.40
C ALA A 164 17.88 3.65 -4.46
N LEU A 165 16.64 3.22 -4.18
CA LEU A 165 16.25 1.82 -4.27
C LEU A 165 16.14 1.34 -5.73
N PHE A 166 15.47 2.10 -6.58
CA PHE A 166 15.00 1.62 -7.88
C PHE A 166 15.73 2.22 -9.09
N GLY A 167 16.57 3.26 -8.89
CA GLY A 167 17.26 3.94 -9.97
C GLY A 167 16.27 4.54 -10.99
N ALA A 168 16.46 4.20 -12.26
CA ALA A 168 15.60 4.64 -13.36
C ALA A 168 14.30 3.83 -13.50
N HIS A 169 14.10 2.76 -12.70
CA HIS A 169 12.90 1.95 -12.78
C HIS A 169 11.64 2.75 -12.41
N PRO A 170 10.48 2.53 -13.05
CA PRO A 170 9.24 3.28 -12.76
C PRO A 170 8.77 3.24 -11.30
N TYR A 171 9.18 2.27 -10.50
CA TYR A 171 8.88 2.23 -9.06
C TYR A 171 9.54 3.36 -8.26
N ALA A 172 10.56 4.01 -8.82
CA ALA A 172 11.15 5.22 -8.24
C ALA A 172 10.20 6.43 -8.26
N ARG A 173 9.19 6.42 -9.12
CA ARG A 173 8.27 7.54 -9.30
C ARG A 173 7.31 7.65 -8.11
N LEU A 174 7.55 8.60 -7.21
CA LEU A 174 6.66 8.89 -6.08
C LEU A 174 5.56 9.88 -6.45
N ALA A 175 5.93 10.93 -7.16
CA ALA A 175 5.09 12.08 -7.48
C ALA A 175 4.95 12.27 -8.99
N PRO A 176 3.91 13.01 -9.44
CA PRO A 176 3.80 13.41 -10.82
C PRO A 176 4.92 14.37 -11.24
N ASP A 177 5.26 14.37 -12.52
CA ASP A 177 6.13 15.40 -13.10
C ASP A 177 5.33 16.68 -13.34
N GLU A 178 5.85 17.84 -12.89
CA GLU A 178 5.15 19.13 -13.00
C GLU A 178 4.97 19.60 -14.46
N ASN A 179 5.92 19.27 -15.34
CA ASN A 179 5.81 19.61 -16.76
C ASN A 179 4.81 18.69 -17.45
N ALA A 180 4.80 17.39 -17.11
CA ALA A 180 3.80 16.45 -17.60
C ALA A 180 2.39 16.89 -17.20
N LEU A 181 2.18 17.27 -15.93
CA LEU A 181 0.91 17.79 -15.42
C LEU A 181 0.33 18.94 -16.25
N GLN A 182 1.17 19.80 -16.84
CA GLN A 182 0.71 20.95 -17.61
C GLN A 182 0.31 20.59 -19.05
N ARG A 183 0.72 19.43 -19.55
CA ARG A 183 0.57 19.05 -20.96
C ARG A 183 -0.61 18.13 -21.24
N TRP A 184 -0.87 17.14 -20.35
CA TRP A 184 -1.96 16.19 -20.60
C TRP A 184 -3.34 16.78 -20.27
N GLY A 185 -4.36 16.34 -21.01
CA GLY A 185 -5.75 16.73 -20.87
C GLY A 185 -6.69 15.54 -20.90
N ALA A 186 -7.93 15.74 -21.31
CA ALA A 186 -8.95 14.71 -21.36
C ALA A 186 -8.58 13.56 -22.32
N ASP A 187 -7.94 13.87 -23.45
CA ASP A 187 -7.60 12.87 -24.47
C ASP A 187 -6.57 11.85 -23.96
N GLU A 188 -5.53 12.31 -23.24
CA GLU A 188 -4.53 11.43 -22.65
C GLU A 188 -5.12 10.60 -21.52
N LEU A 189 -5.99 11.18 -20.68
CA LEU A 189 -6.71 10.46 -19.64
C LEU A 189 -7.59 9.36 -20.24
N GLN A 190 -8.32 9.68 -21.31
CA GLN A 190 -9.17 8.74 -22.03
C GLN A 190 -8.35 7.62 -22.69
N ALA A 191 -7.21 7.97 -23.31
CA ALA A 191 -6.30 6.99 -23.90
C ALA A 191 -5.72 6.04 -22.83
N PHE A 192 -5.30 6.57 -21.68
CA PHE A 192 -4.81 5.75 -20.58
C PHE A 192 -5.90 4.83 -20.02
N HIS A 193 -7.10 5.36 -19.78
CA HIS A 193 -8.25 4.57 -19.35
C HIS A 193 -8.55 3.44 -20.34
N ALA A 194 -8.69 3.76 -21.63
CA ALA A 194 -8.96 2.78 -22.67
C ALA A 194 -7.84 1.72 -22.79
N ALA A 195 -6.59 2.06 -22.52
CA ALA A 195 -5.47 1.14 -22.61
C ALA A 195 -5.35 0.23 -21.37
N ARG A 196 -5.68 0.72 -20.15
CA ARG A 196 -5.33 0.07 -18.89
C ARG A 196 -6.49 -0.50 -18.11
N TYR A 197 -7.70 0.03 -18.27
CA TYR A 197 -8.87 -0.44 -17.53
C TYR A 197 -9.54 -1.58 -18.32
N ARG A 198 -9.02 -2.79 -18.20
CA ARG A 198 -9.43 -3.96 -18.99
C ARG A 198 -10.07 -5.04 -18.12
N PRO A 199 -11.09 -5.77 -18.63
CA PRO A 199 -11.81 -6.78 -17.84
C PRO A 199 -11.00 -8.07 -17.63
N ALA A 200 -10.15 -8.47 -18.55
CA ALA A 200 -9.55 -9.80 -18.57
C ALA A 200 -8.66 -10.14 -17.35
N GLU A 201 -8.14 -9.11 -16.67
CA GLU A 201 -7.29 -9.29 -15.47
C GLU A 201 -7.91 -8.66 -14.25
N ALA A 202 -9.07 -8.03 -14.40
CA ALA A 202 -9.78 -7.38 -13.32
C ALA A 202 -10.36 -8.41 -12.34
N THR A 203 -10.26 -8.12 -11.05
CA THR A 203 -10.92 -8.89 -10.01
C THR A 203 -11.84 -7.98 -9.21
N LEU A 204 -13.13 -8.29 -9.22
CA LEU A 204 -14.14 -7.63 -8.40
C LEU A 204 -14.40 -8.46 -7.16
N LEU A 205 -14.18 -7.90 -5.99
CA LEU A 205 -14.62 -8.46 -4.71
C LEU A 205 -15.91 -7.76 -4.29
N ALA A 206 -16.96 -8.55 -4.01
CA ALA A 206 -18.19 -8.10 -3.36
C ALA A 206 -18.31 -8.80 -2.00
N ALA A 207 -18.47 -8.01 -0.94
CA ALA A 207 -18.65 -8.52 0.41
C ALA A 207 -19.85 -7.85 1.07
N GLY A 208 -20.69 -8.60 1.79
CA GLY A 208 -21.84 -8.04 2.53
C GLY A 208 -23.17 -8.74 2.32
N ASP A 209 -24.23 -7.97 2.55
CA ASP A 209 -25.61 -8.49 2.53
C ASP A 209 -26.18 -8.48 1.11
N PHE A 210 -25.96 -9.59 0.43
CA PHE A 210 -26.52 -9.85 -0.90
C PHE A 210 -26.70 -11.35 -1.11
N ASP A 211 -27.48 -11.68 -2.16
CA ASP A 211 -27.59 -13.02 -2.70
C ASP A 211 -26.64 -13.14 -3.93
N PRO A 212 -25.67 -14.05 -3.94
CA PRO A 212 -24.79 -14.25 -5.07
C PRO A 212 -25.52 -14.59 -6.37
N ASP A 213 -26.63 -15.37 -6.29
CA ASP A 213 -27.41 -15.76 -7.47
C ASP A 213 -28.14 -14.55 -8.11
N ALA A 214 -28.40 -13.50 -7.34
CA ALA A 214 -28.95 -12.23 -7.85
C ALA A 214 -27.84 -11.26 -8.29
N LEU A 215 -26.73 -11.21 -7.55
CA LEU A 215 -25.64 -10.26 -7.83
C LEU A 215 -24.88 -10.61 -9.14
N LEU A 216 -24.58 -11.88 -9.38
CA LEU A 216 -23.76 -12.29 -10.54
C LEU A 216 -24.41 -11.96 -11.88
N PRO A 217 -25.73 -12.23 -12.12
CA PRO A 217 -26.41 -11.77 -13.32
C PRO A 217 -26.43 -10.22 -13.46
N LEU A 218 -26.67 -9.51 -12.36
CA LEU A 218 -26.69 -8.05 -12.32
C LEU A 218 -25.31 -7.47 -12.74
N LEU A 219 -24.21 -8.02 -12.22
CA LEU A 219 -22.85 -7.64 -12.61
C LEU A 219 -22.57 -8.00 -14.08
N GLY A 220 -23.03 -9.18 -14.53
CA GLY A 220 -22.91 -9.62 -15.90
C GLY A 220 -23.58 -8.66 -16.87
N ASP A 221 -24.79 -8.21 -16.57
CA ASP A 221 -25.54 -7.24 -17.38
C ASP A 221 -24.92 -5.84 -17.33
N ALA A 222 -24.57 -5.36 -16.14
CA ALA A 222 -24.03 -4.00 -15.96
C ALA A 222 -22.64 -3.83 -16.60
N LEU A 223 -21.84 -4.91 -16.67
CA LEU A 223 -20.49 -4.90 -17.24
C LEU A 223 -20.41 -5.58 -18.62
N ALA A 224 -21.53 -5.85 -19.28
CA ALA A 224 -21.56 -6.61 -20.55
C ALA A 224 -20.76 -5.96 -21.68
N GLU A 225 -20.78 -4.64 -21.77
CA GLU A 225 -20.06 -3.88 -22.79
C GLU A 225 -18.57 -3.69 -22.47
N TRP A 226 -18.13 -4.00 -21.24
CA TRP A 226 -16.72 -3.92 -20.88
C TRP A 226 -15.94 -5.05 -21.53
N GLN A 227 -15.27 -4.73 -22.62
CA GLN A 227 -14.56 -5.67 -23.45
C GLN A 227 -13.06 -5.30 -23.54
N GLY A 228 -12.22 -6.28 -23.79
CA GLY A 228 -10.79 -6.07 -24.03
C GLY A 228 -9.94 -7.24 -23.59
N ALA A 229 -8.88 -7.47 -24.34
CA ALA A 229 -7.88 -8.48 -23.98
C ALA A 229 -7.04 -8.02 -22.78
N ALA A 230 -6.32 -8.98 -22.19
CA ALA A 230 -5.33 -8.75 -21.17
C ALA A 230 -4.28 -7.70 -21.59
N VAL A 231 -3.87 -6.88 -20.66
CA VAL A 231 -2.82 -5.87 -20.89
C VAL A 231 -1.46 -6.57 -20.80
N ALA A 232 -0.63 -6.42 -21.84
CA ALA A 232 0.77 -6.84 -21.73
C ALA A 232 1.44 -6.02 -20.61
N GLU A 233 2.22 -6.68 -19.77
CA GLU A 233 2.99 -5.99 -18.73
C GLU A 233 4.15 -5.21 -19.37
N PRO A 234 4.08 -3.87 -19.43
CA PRO A 234 5.06 -3.06 -20.17
C PRO A 234 6.24 -2.62 -19.27
N VAL A 235 6.21 -2.93 -17.98
CA VAL A 235 7.24 -2.48 -17.04
C VAL A 235 8.36 -3.51 -17.00
N PRO A 236 9.63 -3.09 -17.13
CA PRO A 236 10.78 -3.96 -16.96
C PRO A 236 10.74 -4.66 -15.59
N ALA A 237 11.43 -5.79 -15.47
CA ALA A 237 11.61 -6.41 -14.17
C ALA A 237 12.30 -5.41 -13.21
N PRO A 238 11.84 -5.26 -11.97
CA PRO A 238 12.49 -4.37 -11.02
C PRO A 238 13.92 -4.86 -10.72
N PRO A 239 14.82 -3.96 -10.31
CA PRO A 239 16.17 -4.36 -9.92
C PRO A 239 16.10 -5.34 -8.74
N MET A 240 17.01 -6.30 -8.73
CA MET A 240 17.15 -7.29 -7.65
C MET A 240 18.01 -6.76 -6.50
N GLN A 241 18.69 -5.64 -6.69
CA GLN A 241 19.55 -5.01 -5.70
C GLN A 241 19.28 -3.50 -5.69
N THR A 242 19.48 -2.88 -4.52
CA THR A 242 19.41 -1.44 -4.33
C THR A 242 20.35 -0.73 -5.32
N ALA A 243 19.83 0.23 -6.06
CA ALA A 243 20.55 0.90 -7.15
C ALA A 243 21.69 1.78 -6.64
N GLU A 244 21.45 2.50 -5.55
CA GLU A 244 22.43 3.38 -4.91
C GLU A 244 22.48 3.07 -3.42
N THR A 245 23.66 2.70 -2.91
CA THR A 245 23.89 2.41 -1.49
C THR A 245 24.64 3.54 -0.80
N GLY A 246 24.70 3.49 0.53
CA GLY A 246 25.45 4.46 1.33
C GLY A 246 24.69 5.76 1.58
N TRP A 247 25.46 6.74 2.08
CA TRP A 247 24.93 8.02 2.57
C TRP A 247 24.59 8.97 1.43
N GLN A 248 23.39 9.56 1.48
CA GLN A 248 22.87 10.49 0.49
C GLN A 248 22.18 11.64 1.21
N LEU A 249 22.77 12.83 1.17
CA LEU A 249 22.23 14.01 1.80
C LEU A 249 21.36 14.80 0.81
N VAL A 250 20.12 15.09 1.20
CA VAL A 250 19.26 16.11 0.60
C VAL A 250 19.38 17.35 1.48
N PRO A 251 20.11 18.39 1.04
CA PRO A 251 20.41 19.53 1.89
C PRO A 251 19.17 20.39 2.14
N ARG A 252 18.94 20.69 3.42
CA ARG A 252 17.90 21.63 3.86
C ARG A 252 18.50 22.60 4.89
N PRO A 253 18.98 23.77 4.44
CA PRO A 253 19.62 24.73 5.31
C PRO A 253 18.73 25.21 6.47
N ASN A 254 19.34 25.44 7.61
CA ASN A 254 18.69 25.86 8.87
C ASN A 254 17.74 24.81 9.45
N SER A 255 17.90 23.54 9.10
CA SER A 255 17.13 22.46 9.72
C SER A 255 17.71 22.12 11.09
N VAL A 256 16.88 22.20 12.12
CA VAL A 256 17.22 21.76 13.50
C VAL A 256 16.96 20.26 13.70
N GLN A 257 16.31 19.64 12.73
CA GLN A 257 16.00 18.21 12.69
C GLN A 257 16.35 17.60 11.34
N SER A 258 16.67 16.30 11.37
CA SER A 258 16.87 15.49 10.17
C SER A 258 15.77 14.45 10.06
N HIS A 259 15.38 14.16 8.82
CA HIS A 259 14.55 13.00 8.50
C HIS A 259 15.41 11.94 7.82
N LEU A 260 15.35 10.71 8.32
CA LEU A 260 16.21 9.61 7.93
C LEU A 260 15.38 8.50 7.30
N MET A 261 15.85 7.94 6.19
CA MET A 261 15.35 6.69 5.63
C MET A 261 16.53 5.77 5.30
N LEU A 262 16.50 4.55 5.80
CA LEU A 262 17.51 3.53 5.56
C LEU A 262 16.83 2.27 5.05
N GLY A 263 17.48 1.57 4.12
CA GLY A 263 16.93 0.27 3.70
C GLY A 263 17.50 -0.23 2.39
N ALA A 264 16.93 -1.34 1.96
CA ALA A 264 17.33 -2.04 0.74
C ALA A 264 16.15 -2.80 0.14
N LEU A 265 16.30 -3.22 -1.10
CA LEU A 265 15.34 -4.12 -1.73
C LEU A 265 15.35 -5.50 -1.04
N CYS A 266 14.18 -6.10 -0.96
CA CYS A 266 13.95 -7.40 -0.36
C CYS A 266 12.96 -8.22 -1.23
N PRO A 267 12.69 -9.49 -0.91
CA PRO A 267 11.76 -10.31 -1.68
C PRO A 267 10.31 -9.76 -1.69
N PRO A 268 9.53 -10.10 -2.73
CA PRO A 268 8.13 -9.73 -2.82
C PRO A 268 7.28 -10.43 -1.75
N ARG A 269 6.05 -9.96 -1.59
CA ARG A 269 5.11 -10.43 -0.56
C ARG A 269 4.81 -11.93 -0.60
N ASN A 270 4.81 -12.53 -1.78
CA ASN A 270 4.53 -13.95 -2.01
C ASN A 270 5.77 -14.85 -1.96
N ALA A 271 6.95 -14.34 -1.60
CA ALA A 271 8.14 -15.16 -1.41
C ALA A 271 7.97 -16.12 -0.21
N PRO A 272 8.56 -17.33 -0.26
CA PRO A 272 8.38 -18.36 0.78
C PRO A 272 8.76 -17.90 2.19
N ASP A 273 9.78 -17.07 2.34
CA ASP A 273 10.31 -16.54 3.58
C ASP A 273 9.80 -15.14 3.96
N SER A 274 8.89 -14.58 3.13
CA SER A 274 8.34 -13.24 3.34
C SER A 274 7.67 -13.07 4.71
N LEU A 275 6.96 -14.10 5.22
CA LEU A 275 6.32 -14.00 6.53
C LEU A 275 7.33 -14.02 7.68
N ALA A 276 8.42 -14.78 7.55
CA ALA A 276 9.50 -14.79 8.52
C ALA A 276 10.25 -13.44 8.54
N LEU A 277 10.48 -12.85 7.36
CA LEU A 277 11.05 -11.51 7.25
C LEU A 277 10.12 -10.44 7.85
N GLN A 278 8.81 -10.55 7.65
CA GLN A 278 7.85 -9.63 8.28
C GLN A 278 7.87 -9.70 9.80
N LEU A 279 7.98 -10.92 10.36
CA LEU A 279 8.11 -11.11 11.80
C LEU A 279 9.39 -10.45 12.33
N ALA A 280 10.53 -10.68 11.66
CA ALA A 280 11.80 -10.06 12.01
C ALA A 280 11.76 -8.53 11.96
N VAL A 281 11.20 -7.96 10.91
CA VAL A 281 11.07 -6.50 10.76
C VAL A 281 10.06 -5.91 11.74
N SER A 282 8.99 -6.65 12.07
CA SER A 282 8.03 -6.22 13.10
C SER A 282 8.68 -6.15 14.48
N LEU A 283 9.47 -7.15 14.84
CA LEU A 283 10.27 -7.18 16.07
C LEU A 283 11.25 -6.01 16.12
N LEU A 284 11.89 -5.70 14.99
CA LEU A 284 12.85 -4.60 14.89
C LEU A 284 12.18 -3.23 15.09
N GLY A 285 11.04 -2.95 14.43
CA GLY A 285 10.56 -1.59 14.31
C GLY A 285 9.06 -1.35 14.45
N SER A 286 8.23 -2.37 14.82
CA SER A 286 6.79 -2.16 14.92
C SER A 286 6.30 -1.99 16.35
N GLY A 287 5.89 -0.76 16.71
CA GLY A 287 5.29 -0.45 18.01
C GLY A 287 6.30 -0.09 19.10
N ALA A 288 5.77 0.23 20.29
CA ALA A 288 6.54 0.77 21.40
C ALA A 288 7.43 -0.27 22.13
N SER A 289 7.24 -1.55 21.85
CA SER A 289 8.09 -2.65 22.38
C SER A 289 9.14 -3.10 21.39
N SER A 290 9.25 -2.50 20.21
CA SER A 290 10.24 -2.86 19.20
C SER A 290 11.66 -2.43 19.59
N ARG A 291 12.65 -3.12 19.05
CA ARG A 291 14.08 -2.84 19.37
C ARG A 291 14.46 -1.41 19.05
N LEU A 292 14.09 -0.90 17.87
CA LEU A 292 14.39 0.49 17.48
C LEU A 292 13.75 1.50 18.43
N PHE A 293 12.49 1.28 18.81
CA PHE A 293 11.81 2.19 19.75
C PHE A 293 12.51 2.20 21.11
N LEU A 294 12.79 1.02 21.68
CA LEU A 294 13.41 0.89 22.99
C LEU A 294 14.85 1.43 23.01
N THR A 295 15.63 1.17 21.94
CA THR A 295 17.04 1.55 21.91
C THR A 295 17.22 2.99 21.44
N VAL A 296 16.73 3.34 20.24
CA VAL A 296 17.00 4.64 19.62
C VAL A 296 16.25 5.77 20.31
N ARG A 297 14.99 5.52 20.72
CA ARG A 297 14.15 6.53 21.37
C ARG A 297 14.26 6.52 22.86
N GLU A 298 13.99 5.38 23.54
CA GLU A 298 13.87 5.37 25.01
C GLU A 298 15.25 5.36 25.70
N GLN A 299 16.20 4.57 25.21
CA GLN A 299 17.51 4.42 25.82
C GLN A 299 18.44 5.59 25.50
N TYR A 300 18.56 5.95 24.22
CA TYR A 300 19.50 6.98 23.76
C TYR A 300 18.84 8.36 23.56
N GLY A 301 17.53 8.44 23.42
CA GLY A 301 16.82 9.70 23.18
C GLY A 301 17.16 10.36 21.84
N TYR A 302 17.68 9.59 20.87
CA TYR A 302 18.12 10.15 19.60
C TYR A 302 16.97 10.52 18.66
N ALA A 303 15.84 9.85 18.76
CA ALA A 303 14.72 10.08 17.83
C ALA A 303 13.39 10.25 18.59
N TYR A 304 12.55 11.18 18.11
CA TYR A 304 11.17 11.31 18.56
C TYR A 304 10.28 10.19 17.99
N SER A 305 10.49 9.88 16.71
CA SER A 305 9.85 8.76 16.03
C SER A 305 10.90 7.92 15.33
N VAL A 306 10.78 6.60 15.50
CA VAL A 306 11.63 5.61 14.83
C VAL A 306 10.82 4.35 14.61
N GLY A 307 11.01 3.70 13.46
CA GLY A 307 10.34 2.47 13.14
C GLY A 307 10.94 1.77 11.93
N ALA A 308 10.45 0.56 11.65
CA ALA A 308 10.79 -0.18 10.45
C ALA A 308 9.58 -0.96 9.92
N HIS A 309 9.53 -1.10 8.61
CA HIS A 309 8.45 -1.81 7.91
C HIS A 309 8.93 -2.38 6.57
N LEU A 310 8.06 -3.13 5.92
CA LEU A 310 8.28 -3.63 4.56
C LEU A 310 7.24 -3.02 3.63
N ASP A 311 7.72 -2.36 2.59
CA ASP A 311 6.89 -1.98 1.44
C ASP A 311 6.88 -3.11 0.42
N TYR A 312 5.72 -3.39 -0.16
CA TYR A 312 5.59 -4.45 -1.14
C TYR A 312 5.09 -3.94 -2.48
N TYR A 313 5.75 -4.44 -3.52
CA TYR A 313 5.38 -4.34 -4.92
C TYR A 313 5.11 -5.76 -5.45
N LEU A 314 4.57 -5.88 -6.66
CA LEU A 314 4.22 -7.19 -7.24
C LEU A 314 5.42 -8.15 -7.31
N ARG A 315 6.60 -7.63 -7.63
CA ARG A 315 7.79 -8.45 -7.91
C ARG A 315 8.96 -8.25 -6.96
N VAL A 316 8.89 -7.29 -6.08
CA VAL A 316 9.96 -6.93 -5.15
C VAL A 316 9.35 -6.34 -3.89
N GLY A 317 10.08 -6.41 -2.78
CA GLY A 317 9.80 -5.65 -1.57
C GLY A 317 10.91 -4.65 -1.30
N ALA A 318 10.70 -3.79 -0.31
CA ALA A 318 11.71 -2.92 0.25
C ALA A 318 11.63 -2.94 1.78
N PHE A 319 12.75 -3.18 2.42
CA PHE A 319 12.91 -2.90 3.84
C PHE A 319 13.14 -1.41 4.01
N VAL A 320 12.42 -0.80 4.93
CA VAL A 320 12.50 0.63 5.25
C VAL A 320 12.60 0.78 6.75
N ALA A 321 13.65 1.42 7.22
CA ALA A 321 13.73 1.98 8.56
C ALA A 321 13.72 3.50 8.45
N GLU A 322 12.92 4.17 9.26
CA GLU A 322 12.76 5.61 9.24
C GLU A 322 12.88 6.21 10.65
N ALA A 323 13.41 7.42 10.74
CA ALA A 323 13.47 8.16 11.98
C ALA A 323 13.46 9.67 11.76
N GLN A 324 12.97 10.39 12.77
CA GLN A 324 13.11 11.84 12.89
C GLN A 324 13.94 12.17 14.12
N THR A 325 15.04 12.88 13.94
CA THR A 325 16.04 13.14 14.98
C THR A 325 16.49 14.61 15.00
N ALA A 326 17.05 15.08 16.10
CA ALA A 326 17.77 16.35 16.12
C ALA A 326 19.01 16.27 15.20
N THR A 327 19.37 17.37 14.55
CA THR A 327 20.49 17.43 13.59
C THR A 327 21.80 16.87 14.21
N GLU A 328 22.07 17.21 15.45
CA GLU A 328 23.27 16.75 16.19
C GLU A 328 23.33 15.24 16.41
N ASN A 329 22.20 14.56 16.48
CA ASN A 329 22.08 13.11 16.72
C ASN A 329 21.97 12.28 15.42
N THR A 330 22.02 12.91 14.25
CA THR A 330 21.74 12.28 12.95
C THR A 330 22.63 11.06 12.69
N HIS A 331 23.94 11.21 12.83
CA HIS A 331 24.91 10.14 12.59
C HIS A 331 24.78 9.01 13.62
N ASP A 332 24.54 9.37 14.88
CA ASP A 332 24.37 8.40 15.97
C ASP A 332 23.09 7.59 15.80
N ALA A 333 22.01 8.23 15.37
CA ALA A 333 20.75 7.54 15.08
C ALA A 333 20.90 6.54 13.93
N VAL A 334 21.57 6.91 12.83
CA VAL A 334 21.85 5.99 11.71
C VAL A 334 22.69 4.81 12.17
N ARG A 335 23.77 5.08 12.92
CA ARG A 335 24.67 4.04 13.45
C ARG A 335 23.90 3.08 14.37
N GLN A 336 23.05 3.61 15.23
CA GLN A 336 22.28 2.79 16.16
C GLN A 336 21.19 1.97 15.45
N ILE A 337 20.53 2.51 14.42
CA ILE A 337 19.57 1.73 13.61
C ILE A 337 20.30 0.55 12.92
N ARG A 338 21.47 0.79 12.32
CA ARG A 338 22.27 -0.29 11.71
C ARG A 338 22.69 -1.34 12.74
N ALA A 339 23.17 -0.91 13.92
CA ALA A 339 23.57 -1.82 14.99
C ALA A 339 22.40 -2.71 15.45
N GLU A 340 21.17 -2.20 15.54
CA GLU A 340 20.01 -3.03 15.89
C GLU A 340 19.65 -4.04 14.79
N VAL A 341 19.84 -3.70 13.50
CA VAL A 341 19.69 -4.68 12.41
C VAL A 341 20.77 -5.76 12.52
N GLU A 342 22.03 -5.39 12.77
CA GLU A 342 23.12 -6.34 12.97
C GLU A 342 22.88 -7.26 14.18
N ARG A 343 22.36 -6.72 15.28
CA ARG A 343 21.96 -7.52 16.44
C ARG A 343 20.83 -8.50 16.09
N LEU A 344 19.84 -8.07 15.32
CA LEU A 344 18.77 -8.96 14.87
C LEU A 344 19.32 -10.13 14.03
N ILE A 345 20.33 -9.89 13.22
CA ILE A 345 20.97 -10.90 12.37
C ILE A 345 21.84 -11.85 13.17
N ASN A 346 22.65 -11.33 14.12
CA ASN A 346 23.75 -12.06 14.74
C ASN A 346 23.45 -12.61 16.14
N GLU A 347 22.47 -12.02 16.85
CA GLU A 347 22.14 -12.43 18.22
C GLU A 347 20.81 -13.24 18.25
N PRO A 348 20.73 -14.29 19.09
CA PRO A 348 19.51 -15.04 19.24
C PRO A 348 18.32 -14.16 19.66
N ILE A 349 17.17 -14.34 19.02
CA ILE A 349 15.93 -13.66 19.40
C ILE A 349 15.38 -14.33 20.67
N PRO A 350 15.18 -13.59 21.79
CA PRO A 350 14.60 -14.13 23.01
C PRO A 350 13.17 -14.66 22.77
N THR A 351 12.82 -15.73 23.46
CA THR A 351 11.50 -16.40 23.27
C THR A 351 10.33 -15.48 23.61
N ASP A 352 10.46 -14.70 24.66
CA ASP A 352 9.45 -13.73 25.12
C ASP A 352 9.26 -12.59 24.13
N GLU A 353 10.35 -12.08 23.54
CA GLU A 353 10.30 -11.05 22.50
C GLU A 353 9.62 -11.58 21.23
N LEU A 354 9.97 -12.79 20.79
CA LEU A 354 9.33 -13.46 19.66
C LEU A 354 7.83 -13.61 19.90
N GLN A 355 7.44 -14.16 21.03
CA GLN A 355 6.05 -14.41 21.39
C GLN A 355 5.23 -13.13 21.48
N ALA A 356 5.79 -12.07 22.07
CA ALA A 356 5.15 -10.77 22.16
C ALA A 356 4.89 -10.19 20.76
N THR A 357 5.87 -10.30 19.84
CA THR A 357 5.74 -9.81 18.48
C THR A 357 4.72 -10.63 17.67
N GLN A 358 4.72 -11.95 17.80
CA GLN A 358 3.70 -12.82 17.19
C GLN A 358 2.29 -12.43 17.66
N ASN A 359 2.09 -12.30 18.98
CA ASN A 359 0.82 -11.89 19.57
C ASN A 359 0.37 -10.52 19.07
N TYR A 360 1.29 -9.56 18.98
CA TYR A 360 1.01 -8.23 18.43
C TYR A 360 0.54 -8.29 16.97
N MET A 361 1.25 -9.01 16.10
CA MET A 361 0.92 -9.13 14.68
C MET A 361 -0.41 -9.86 14.47
N ILE A 362 -0.66 -10.96 15.20
CA ILE A 362 -1.92 -11.70 15.16
C ILE A 362 -3.06 -10.79 15.66
N GLY A 363 -2.85 -10.09 16.76
CA GLY A 363 -3.82 -9.14 17.31
C GLY A 363 -4.20 -8.04 16.33
N ARG A 364 -3.22 -7.44 15.66
CA ARG A 364 -3.47 -6.44 14.59
C ARG A 364 -4.26 -7.03 13.43
N HIS A 365 -3.92 -8.24 12.99
CA HIS A 365 -4.66 -8.94 11.95
C HIS A 365 -6.12 -9.19 12.37
N MET A 366 -6.36 -9.61 13.62
CA MET A 366 -7.70 -9.83 14.13
C MET A 366 -8.52 -8.54 14.21
N LEU A 367 -7.91 -7.44 14.63
CA LEU A 367 -8.55 -6.11 14.64
C LEU A 367 -8.91 -5.62 13.23
N GLY A 368 -8.07 -5.88 12.24
CA GLY A 368 -8.33 -5.54 10.83
C GLY A 368 -9.55 -6.24 10.23
N ARG A 369 -10.02 -7.34 10.84
CA ARG A 369 -11.16 -8.16 10.37
C ARG A 369 -12.50 -7.79 11.01
N ILE A 370 -12.54 -6.81 11.90
CA ILE A 370 -13.77 -6.43 12.62
C ILE A 370 -14.81 -5.85 11.67
N THR A 371 -14.37 -5.08 10.68
CA THR A 371 -15.26 -4.46 9.70
C THR A 371 -15.31 -5.24 8.39
N LEU A 372 -16.44 -5.18 7.72
CA LEU A 372 -16.61 -5.77 6.40
C LEU A 372 -15.59 -5.22 5.38
N GLY A 373 -15.37 -3.89 5.40
CA GLY A 373 -14.35 -3.24 4.56
C GLY A 373 -12.93 -3.75 4.86
N GLY A 374 -12.60 -4.00 6.13
CA GLY A 374 -11.32 -4.59 6.52
C GLY A 374 -11.12 -6.00 5.97
N VAL A 375 -12.18 -6.83 6.00
CA VAL A 375 -12.17 -8.16 5.39
C VAL A 375 -11.99 -8.05 3.86
N ALA A 376 -12.73 -7.15 3.21
CA ALA A 376 -12.59 -6.90 1.78
C ALA A 376 -11.15 -6.45 1.42
N ASP A 377 -10.52 -5.61 2.24
CA ASP A 377 -9.15 -5.15 2.01
C ASP A 377 -8.10 -6.27 2.19
N LEU A 378 -8.33 -7.24 3.07
CA LEU A 378 -7.46 -8.43 3.16
C LEU A 378 -7.51 -9.26 1.88
N TYR A 379 -8.69 -9.53 1.33
CA TYR A 379 -8.81 -10.26 0.06
C TYR A 379 -8.33 -9.46 -1.13
N LYS A 380 -8.52 -8.15 -1.14
CA LYS A 380 -7.89 -7.25 -2.12
C LYS A 380 -6.37 -7.40 -2.12
N GLN A 381 -5.73 -7.43 -0.94
CA GLN A 381 -4.29 -7.68 -0.83
C GLN A 381 -3.90 -9.07 -1.34
N ALA A 382 -4.68 -10.11 -1.04
CA ALA A 382 -4.43 -11.44 -1.57
C ALA A 382 -4.45 -11.45 -3.10
N VAL A 383 -5.42 -10.76 -3.72
CA VAL A 383 -5.50 -10.60 -5.17
C VAL A 383 -4.29 -9.84 -5.72
N ILE A 384 -3.96 -8.69 -5.14
CA ILE A 384 -2.85 -7.84 -5.62
C ILE A 384 -1.52 -8.60 -5.58
N TYR A 385 -1.22 -9.28 -4.47
CA TYR A 385 0.08 -9.93 -4.29
C TYR A 385 0.11 -11.41 -4.70
N GLY A 386 -0.95 -11.92 -5.34
CA GLY A 386 -1.01 -13.31 -5.79
C GLY A 386 -0.95 -14.32 -4.64
N LEU A 387 -1.47 -13.96 -3.46
CA LEU A 387 -1.54 -14.86 -2.31
C LEU A 387 -2.73 -15.82 -2.47
N PRO A 388 -2.64 -17.06 -1.93
CA PRO A 388 -3.79 -17.95 -1.85
C PRO A 388 -4.97 -17.31 -1.11
N LEU A 389 -6.21 -17.58 -1.53
CA LEU A 389 -7.38 -16.97 -0.88
C LEU A 389 -7.51 -17.38 0.59
N ASP A 390 -7.01 -18.56 0.98
CA ASP A 390 -6.98 -19.03 2.36
C ASP A 390 -5.80 -18.48 3.18
N TYR A 391 -4.92 -17.65 2.58
CA TYR A 391 -3.72 -17.10 3.24
C TYR A 391 -4.08 -16.41 4.56
N TRP A 392 -5.05 -15.51 4.53
CA TRP A 392 -5.44 -14.73 5.70
C TRP A 392 -6.17 -15.52 6.76
N GLN A 393 -6.82 -16.64 6.37
CA GLN A 393 -7.41 -17.58 7.31
C GLN A 393 -6.32 -18.34 8.09
N ARG A 394 -5.26 -18.76 7.38
CA ARG A 394 -4.11 -19.49 7.95
C ARG A 394 -3.06 -18.57 8.60
N TYR A 395 -3.13 -17.27 8.34
CA TYR A 395 -2.10 -16.32 8.78
C TYR A 395 -1.76 -16.40 10.28
N PRO A 396 -2.72 -16.48 11.23
CA PRO A 396 -2.41 -16.60 12.65
C PRO A 396 -1.60 -17.86 12.98
N ASP A 397 -1.98 -19.00 12.40
CA ASP A 397 -1.30 -20.29 12.66
C ASP A 397 0.09 -20.32 12.01
N MET A 398 0.20 -19.84 10.78
CA MET A 398 1.49 -19.70 10.11
C MET A 398 2.45 -18.82 10.93
N LEU A 399 1.96 -17.67 11.42
CA LEU A 399 2.77 -16.76 12.21
C LEU A 399 3.17 -17.34 13.57
N ALA A 400 2.24 -18.00 14.26
CA ALA A 400 2.50 -18.64 15.54
C ALA A 400 3.50 -19.82 15.43
N SER A 401 3.57 -20.46 14.26
CA SER A 401 4.50 -21.58 14.02
C SER A 401 5.93 -21.14 13.66
N LEU A 402 6.15 -19.86 13.35
CA LEU A 402 7.48 -19.37 13.03
C LEU A 402 8.41 -19.39 14.26
N THR A 403 9.62 -19.88 14.03
CA THR A 403 10.66 -19.92 15.06
C THR A 403 11.56 -18.68 15.01
N ALA A 404 12.23 -18.37 16.12
CA ALA A 404 13.26 -17.34 16.18
C ALA A 404 14.36 -17.54 15.12
N GLN A 405 14.77 -18.79 14.91
CA GLN A 405 15.76 -19.14 13.90
C GLN A 405 15.29 -18.81 12.46
N GLN A 406 14.02 -19.07 12.13
CA GLN A 406 13.48 -18.73 10.81
C GLN A 406 13.41 -17.22 10.59
N ALA A 407 12.97 -16.45 11.60
CA ALA A 407 12.95 -15.00 11.53
C ALA A 407 14.36 -14.41 11.38
N GLN A 408 15.32 -14.91 12.16
CA GLN A 408 16.72 -14.51 12.12
C GLN A 408 17.39 -14.87 10.78
N ALA A 409 17.13 -16.07 10.26
CA ALA A 409 17.66 -16.49 8.96
C ALA A 409 17.13 -15.62 7.81
N ALA A 410 15.83 -15.28 7.81
CA ALA A 410 15.25 -14.36 6.84
C ALA A 410 15.87 -12.94 6.95
N ALA A 411 16.05 -12.43 8.17
CA ALA A 411 16.75 -11.16 8.39
C ALA A 411 18.19 -11.21 7.86
N ALA A 412 18.96 -12.23 8.19
CA ALA A 412 20.36 -12.39 7.74
C ALA A 412 20.49 -12.49 6.22
N GLN A 413 19.53 -13.13 5.57
CA GLN A 413 19.51 -13.27 4.11
C GLN A 413 19.18 -11.96 3.39
N HIS A 414 18.25 -11.16 3.92
CA HIS A 414 17.65 -10.04 3.21
C HIS A 414 18.01 -8.66 3.75
N LEU A 415 18.36 -8.54 5.04
CA LEU A 415 18.76 -7.27 5.66
C LEU A 415 20.26 -7.20 5.77
N GLN A 416 20.93 -6.63 4.79
CA GLN A 416 22.38 -6.47 4.75
C GLN A 416 22.73 -4.99 4.95
N PRO A 417 23.09 -4.55 6.19
CA PRO A 417 23.28 -3.14 6.52
C PRO A 417 24.28 -2.39 5.63
N ASP A 418 25.31 -3.08 5.17
CA ASP A 418 26.35 -2.51 4.27
C ASP A 418 25.79 -2.14 2.88
N ARG A 419 24.65 -2.70 2.52
CA ARG A 419 23.98 -2.44 1.23
C ARG A 419 22.77 -1.50 1.34
N PHE A 420 22.57 -0.88 2.48
CA PHE A 420 21.49 0.05 2.65
C PHE A 420 21.76 1.35 1.89
N ALA A 421 20.72 1.84 1.19
CA ALA A 421 20.58 3.25 0.91
C ALA A 421 20.32 3.97 2.24
N VAL A 422 21.01 5.07 2.48
CA VAL A 422 20.83 5.92 3.67
C VAL A 422 20.54 7.32 3.17
N VAL A 423 19.29 7.73 3.20
CA VAL A 423 18.86 9.06 2.79
C VAL A 423 18.63 9.92 4.02
N VAL A 424 19.23 11.09 4.02
CA VAL A 424 19.12 12.09 5.08
C VAL A 424 18.65 13.40 4.48
N VAL A 425 17.53 13.92 4.98
CA VAL A 425 17.09 15.28 4.67
C VAL A 425 17.38 16.16 5.89
N GLY A 426 18.30 17.09 5.76
CA GLY A 426 18.76 17.87 6.91
C GLY A 426 19.79 18.95 6.57
N GLU A 427 20.46 19.44 7.60
CA GLU A 427 21.46 20.51 7.50
C GLU A 427 22.63 20.11 6.59
N PRO A 428 23.09 21.00 5.68
CA PRO A 428 24.20 20.70 4.78
C PRO A 428 25.50 20.29 5.46
N SER A 429 25.72 20.71 6.70
CA SER A 429 26.90 20.35 7.49
C SER A 429 27.00 18.85 7.86
N LEU A 430 25.92 18.09 7.68
CA LEU A 430 25.90 16.65 7.91
C LEU A 430 26.78 15.87 6.91
N GLY A 431 27.09 16.42 5.74
CA GLY A 431 28.05 15.87 4.80
C GLY A 431 27.90 14.38 4.50
N GLU A 432 28.97 13.77 3.97
CA GLU A 432 29.11 12.33 3.90
C GLU A 432 29.62 11.83 5.26
N ALA A 433 28.87 10.93 5.90
CA ALA A 433 29.40 10.25 7.06
C ALA A 433 30.45 9.24 6.62
N SER A 434 31.60 9.28 7.23
CA SER A 434 32.52 8.14 7.30
C SER A 434 31.83 7.08 8.18
N VAL A 435 30.96 6.25 7.59
CA VAL A 435 30.22 5.17 8.29
C VAL A 435 30.81 3.84 7.87
#